data_29fc16e0e734dceea8bd856d35bcf1d6
#
_entry.id   29fc16e0e734dceea8bd856d35bcf1d6
#
_cell.length_a   1.000
_cell.length_b   1.000
_cell.length_c   1.000
_cell.angle_alpha   90.00
_cell.angle_beta   90.00
_cell.angle_gamma   90.00
#
_symmetry.space_group_name_H-M   'P 1'
#
loop_
_entity.id
_entity.type
_entity.pdbx_description
1 polymer ?
#
loop_
_entity_poly.entity_id
_entity_poly.type
_entity_poly.pdbx_seq_one_letter_code
_entity_poly.pdbx_strand_id
1 'polypeptide(L)'
;MTPTDAITLKINSYMDTLNDAVKMPDFSITTGEDELNDLNRRVMSVSMTDNRGFEADQVVISVDDTDGEVQLPKRGTKLAVSMGWKGEALIYKGLYIVDEISHKGPPDRLDITASSADFRAEFNVKREVSWHDVTVERVVSAIAHRYGLKAQISEMLMDIEIDHADQTDESDMSFLTRMADMLGAIATVKNGSLLFILPGGGVTADGKALPSFSLTRSHGDRHRFRISDRQAYTGVKAYWLDLNFGKKKKVSVKRRKPATSKKEKSSSREGDYMEGAEGNVYVLRKTYQNEEA
;
A
#
# COMPACT_ATOMS: atom_id res chain seq x y z
N MET A 1 45.10 -25.51 -19.03
CA MET A 1 44.23 -25.54 -17.87
C MET A 1 44.50 -26.85 -17.17
N THR A 2 45.11 -26.83 -16.00
CA THR A 2 45.41 -28.04 -15.26
C THR A 2 44.14 -28.58 -14.60
N PRO A 3 44.08 -29.91 -14.29
CA PRO A 3 42.91 -30.46 -13.56
C PRO A 3 42.64 -29.73 -12.23
N THR A 4 43.68 -29.19 -11.60
CA THR A 4 43.64 -28.44 -10.37
C THR A 4 42.94 -27.09 -10.56
N ASP A 5 43.20 -26.40 -11.69
CA ASP A 5 42.54 -25.11 -12.00
C ASP A 5 41.03 -25.26 -12.22
N ALA A 6 40.62 -26.37 -12.84
CA ALA A 6 39.19 -26.68 -13.08
C ALA A 6 38.42 -27.02 -11.80
N ILE A 7 39.10 -27.67 -10.83
CA ILE A 7 38.53 -27.99 -9.52
C ILE A 7 38.42 -26.72 -8.68
N THR A 8 39.45 -25.86 -8.66
CA THR A 8 39.45 -24.58 -7.93
C THR A 8 38.33 -23.65 -8.47
N LEU A 9 38.18 -23.55 -9.79
CA LEU A 9 37.10 -22.78 -10.40
C LEU A 9 35.70 -23.30 -10.04
N LYS A 10 35.50 -24.63 -9.97
CA LYS A 10 34.24 -25.23 -9.54
C LYS A 10 33.95 -24.99 -8.07
N ILE A 11 34.96 -25.09 -7.20
CA ILE A 11 34.80 -24.83 -5.77
C ILE A 11 34.45 -23.35 -5.55
N ASN A 12 35.15 -22.43 -6.20
CA ASN A 12 34.86 -21.01 -6.08
C ASN A 12 33.45 -20.67 -6.58
N SER A 13 33.01 -21.23 -7.74
CA SER A 13 31.66 -21.03 -8.23
C SER A 13 30.59 -21.66 -7.32
N TYR A 14 30.90 -22.75 -6.62
CA TYR A 14 30.01 -23.36 -5.64
C TYR A 14 29.96 -22.54 -4.34
N MET A 15 31.10 -22.01 -3.90
CA MET A 15 31.17 -21.10 -2.75
C MET A 15 30.50 -19.75 -3.02
N ASP A 16 30.59 -19.21 -4.25
CA ASP A 16 29.87 -18.02 -4.69
C ASP A 16 28.34 -18.27 -4.69
N THR A 17 27.91 -19.46 -5.15
CA THR A 17 26.49 -19.87 -5.12
C THR A 17 25.99 -20.09 -3.69
N LEU A 18 26.82 -20.58 -2.77
CA LEU A 18 26.48 -20.72 -1.34
C LEU A 18 26.49 -19.37 -0.62
N ASN A 19 27.37 -18.44 -0.96
CA ASN A 19 27.37 -17.07 -0.43
C ASN A 19 26.15 -16.27 -0.92
N ASP A 20 25.69 -16.49 -2.15
CA ASP A 20 24.48 -15.90 -2.67
C ASP A 20 23.19 -16.52 -2.06
N ALA A 21 23.29 -17.73 -1.50
CA ALA A 21 22.14 -18.48 -0.97
C ALA A 21 21.75 -18.10 0.47
N VAL A 22 22.62 -17.46 1.25
CA VAL A 22 22.33 -17.12 2.66
C VAL A 22 22.49 -15.62 2.87
N LYS A 23 21.50 -14.86 2.41
CA LYS A 23 21.40 -13.44 2.75
C LYS A 23 21.03 -13.30 4.23
N MET A 24 21.89 -12.67 5.00
CA MET A 24 21.62 -12.32 6.40
C MET A 24 20.90 -10.98 6.47
N PRO A 25 19.74 -10.90 7.14
CA PRO A 25 19.06 -9.62 7.33
C PRO A 25 19.92 -8.68 8.17
N ASP A 26 19.83 -7.40 7.83
CA ASP A 26 20.51 -6.32 8.54
C ASP A 26 19.57 -5.12 8.69
N PHE A 27 19.76 -4.35 9.74
CA PHE A 27 18.92 -3.19 10.03
C PHE A 27 19.72 -2.13 10.82
N SER A 28 19.21 -0.89 10.79
CA SER A 28 19.70 0.20 11.63
C SER A 28 18.50 0.98 12.16
N ILE A 29 18.52 1.25 13.46
CA ILE A 29 17.52 2.07 14.15
C ILE A 29 18.27 3.23 14.78
N THR A 30 17.87 4.46 14.42
CA THR A 30 18.51 5.68 14.91
C THR A 30 17.49 6.63 15.51
N THR A 31 17.92 7.45 16.46
CA THR A 31 17.14 8.54 17.06
C THR A 31 17.84 9.86 16.72
N GLY A 32 17.29 10.62 15.78
CA GLY A 32 18.00 11.78 15.22
C GLY A 32 19.26 11.34 14.48
N GLU A 33 20.40 11.88 14.86
CA GLU A 33 21.72 11.51 14.32
C GLU A 33 22.41 10.41 15.12
N ASP A 34 21.86 10.06 16.29
CA ASP A 34 22.48 9.09 17.19
C ASP A 34 22.00 7.66 16.87
N GLU A 35 22.94 6.76 16.65
CA GLU A 35 22.66 5.34 16.59
C GLU A 35 22.36 4.82 17.99
N LEU A 36 21.26 4.09 18.13
CA LEU A 36 20.90 3.37 19.36
C LEU A 36 21.70 2.06 19.43
N ASN A 37 23.02 2.17 19.53
CA ASN A 37 23.92 1.01 19.44
C ASN A 37 23.62 -0.07 20.48
N ASP A 38 23.29 0.32 21.71
CA ASP A 38 22.98 -0.64 22.76
C ASP A 38 21.64 -1.34 22.50
N LEU A 39 20.63 -0.61 22.02
CA LEU A 39 19.37 -1.20 21.62
C LEU A 39 19.57 -2.11 20.40
N ASN A 40 20.27 -1.65 19.37
CA ASN A 40 20.49 -2.41 18.13
C ASN A 40 21.16 -3.76 18.39
N ARG A 41 22.08 -3.86 19.37
CA ARG A 41 22.73 -5.12 19.74
C ARG A 41 21.80 -6.13 20.42
N ARG A 42 20.73 -5.67 21.05
CA ARG A 42 19.78 -6.46 21.82
C ARG A 42 18.52 -6.81 21.02
N VAL A 43 18.38 -6.28 19.79
CA VAL A 43 17.21 -6.56 18.94
C VAL A 43 17.16 -8.02 18.57
N MET A 44 16.04 -8.66 18.92
CA MET A 44 15.71 -10.02 18.56
C MET A 44 14.99 -10.11 17.21
N SER A 45 14.09 -9.15 16.96
CA SER A 45 13.37 -9.07 15.71
C SER A 45 12.88 -7.65 15.43
N VAL A 46 12.83 -7.32 14.14
CA VAL A 46 12.16 -6.12 13.62
C VAL A 46 11.09 -6.57 12.65
N SER A 47 9.84 -6.21 12.93
CA SER A 47 8.70 -6.48 12.07
C SER A 47 8.10 -5.16 11.62
N MET A 48 7.93 -5.00 10.31
CA MET A 48 7.32 -3.81 9.73
C MET A 48 6.08 -4.19 8.93
N THR A 49 5.00 -3.46 9.18
CA THR A 49 3.76 -3.57 8.42
C THR A 49 3.56 -2.27 7.65
N ASP A 50 3.57 -2.36 6.33
CA ASP A 50 3.27 -1.26 5.42
C ASP A 50 1.79 -1.36 5.03
N ASN A 51 0.99 -0.45 5.57
CA ASN A 51 -0.45 -0.44 5.39
C ASN A 51 -0.87 0.32 4.15
N ARG A 52 -1.99 -0.09 3.59
CA ARG A 52 -2.59 0.56 2.42
C ARG A 52 -3.49 1.72 2.86
N GLY A 53 -3.46 2.81 2.10
CA GLY A 53 -4.31 3.96 2.36
C GLY A 53 -3.76 4.83 3.49
N PHE A 54 -4.66 5.42 4.27
CA PHE A 54 -4.30 6.29 5.40
C PHE A 54 -4.13 5.55 6.73
N GLU A 55 -4.02 4.23 6.71
CA GLU A 55 -3.58 3.50 7.91
C GLU A 55 -2.08 3.71 8.16
N ALA A 56 -1.68 3.87 9.45
CA ALA A 56 -0.27 3.99 9.80
C ALA A 56 0.50 2.72 9.46
N ASP A 57 1.64 2.92 8.86
CA ASP A 57 2.65 1.89 8.88
C ASP A 57 3.11 1.69 10.32
N GLN A 58 3.38 0.47 10.68
CA GLN A 58 3.78 0.11 12.02
C GLN A 58 5.09 -0.66 11.99
N VAL A 59 5.96 -0.34 12.92
CA VAL A 59 7.15 -1.14 13.21
C VAL A 59 7.06 -1.66 14.63
N VAL A 60 7.34 -2.94 14.81
CA VAL A 60 7.48 -3.60 16.11
C VAL A 60 8.90 -4.09 16.25
N ILE A 61 9.58 -3.63 17.28
CA ILE A 61 10.97 -3.96 17.61
C ILE A 61 10.95 -4.75 18.90
N SER A 62 11.33 -6.04 18.83
CA SER A 62 11.47 -6.87 20.02
C SER A 62 12.92 -6.89 20.47
N VAL A 63 13.17 -6.61 21.73
CA VAL A 63 14.48 -6.43 22.35
C VAL A 63 14.64 -7.38 23.54
N ASP A 64 15.79 -8.03 23.64
CA ASP A 64 16.14 -8.85 24.80
C ASP A 64 16.46 -7.96 26.01
N ASP A 65 15.73 -8.17 27.10
CA ASP A 65 15.89 -7.45 28.38
C ASP A 65 16.10 -8.43 29.54
N THR A 66 16.72 -9.58 29.28
CA THR A 66 16.95 -10.63 30.29
C THR A 66 17.77 -10.14 31.47
N ASP A 67 18.60 -9.12 31.29
CA ASP A 67 19.39 -8.47 32.34
C ASP A 67 18.67 -7.28 33.02
N GLY A 68 17.53 -6.83 32.47
CA GLY A 68 16.76 -5.69 32.98
C GLY A 68 17.45 -4.32 32.82
N GLU A 69 18.44 -4.22 31.94
CA GLU A 69 19.27 -3.01 31.77
C GLU A 69 18.88 -2.17 30.54
N VAL A 70 17.87 -2.58 29.77
CA VAL A 70 17.47 -1.84 28.56
C VAL A 70 16.82 -0.50 28.95
N GLN A 71 17.44 0.60 28.52
CA GLN A 71 16.84 1.92 28.69
C GLN A 71 15.65 2.08 27.75
N LEU A 72 14.46 2.24 28.33
CA LEU A 72 13.23 2.43 27.61
C LEU A 72 13.21 3.76 26.83
N PRO A 73 12.98 3.76 25.52
CA PRO A 73 12.74 4.97 24.80
C PRO A 73 11.45 5.64 25.32
N LYS A 74 11.43 6.95 25.40
CA LYS A 74 10.19 7.66 25.78
C LYS A 74 9.16 7.53 24.66
N ARG A 75 7.87 7.42 25.04
CA ARG A 75 6.79 7.56 24.07
C ARG A 75 6.89 8.90 23.35
N GLY A 76 6.65 8.92 22.05
CA GLY A 76 6.87 10.08 21.20
C GLY A 76 8.29 10.20 20.64
N THR A 77 9.23 9.33 21.04
CA THR A 77 10.57 9.29 20.44
C THR A 77 10.47 8.94 18.96
N LYS A 78 11.21 9.67 18.14
CA LYS A 78 11.25 9.43 16.68
C LYS A 78 12.36 8.44 16.38
N LEU A 79 12.02 7.36 15.70
CA LEU A 79 12.93 6.31 15.27
C LEU A 79 13.03 6.31 13.74
N ALA A 80 14.21 6.51 13.19
CA ALA A 80 14.45 6.28 11.78
C ALA A 80 14.90 4.83 11.58
N VAL A 81 14.19 4.09 10.73
CA VAL A 81 14.40 2.66 10.51
C VAL A 81 14.90 2.42 9.09
N SER A 82 16.01 1.68 8.99
CA SER A 82 16.55 1.20 7.73
C SER A 82 16.71 -0.32 7.80
N MET A 83 16.43 -1.02 6.71
CA MET A 83 16.51 -2.48 6.63
C MET A 83 17.14 -2.92 5.32
N GLY A 84 17.83 -4.05 5.33
CA GLY A 84 18.47 -4.60 4.13
C GLY A 84 19.16 -5.93 4.41
N TRP A 85 20.26 -6.14 3.72
CA TRP A 85 21.05 -7.34 3.82
C TRP A 85 22.47 -6.98 4.25
N LYS A 86 23.08 -7.80 5.10
CA LYS A 86 24.44 -7.60 5.59
C LYS A 86 25.44 -7.51 4.43
N GLY A 87 26.20 -6.41 4.40
CA GLY A 87 27.15 -6.13 3.33
C GLY A 87 26.57 -5.34 2.14
N GLU A 88 25.26 -5.08 2.13
CA GLU A 88 24.60 -4.20 1.16
C GLU A 88 24.20 -2.87 1.83
N ALA A 89 23.87 -1.86 1.02
CA ALA A 89 23.36 -0.60 1.55
C ALA A 89 21.96 -0.80 2.13
N LEU A 90 21.74 -0.35 3.37
CA LEU A 90 20.43 -0.41 4.00
C LEU A 90 19.47 0.56 3.33
N ILE A 91 18.25 0.11 3.12
CA ILE A 91 17.16 0.90 2.52
C ILE A 91 16.39 1.58 3.65
N TYR A 92 16.35 2.91 3.62
CA TYR A 92 15.53 3.69 4.53
C TYR A 92 14.05 3.37 4.36
N LYS A 93 13.38 3.02 5.46
CA LYS A 93 11.98 2.59 5.50
C LYS A 93 11.03 3.66 6.02
N GLY A 94 11.53 4.65 6.73
CA GLY A 94 10.73 5.75 7.23
C GLY A 94 11.08 6.19 8.63
N LEU A 95 10.37 7.23 9.07
CA LEU A 95 10.43 7.77 10.43
C LEU A 95 9.18 7.30 11.18
N TYR A 96 9.40 6.72 12.37
CA TYR A 96 8.34 6.17 13.21
C TYR A 96 8.35 6.86 14.58
N ILE A 97 7.20 7.00 15.20
CA ILE A 97 7.05 7.57 16.53
C ILE A 97 6.64 6.44 17.49
N VAL A 98 7.37 6.29 18.59
CA VAL A 98 7.08 5.27 19.60
C VAL A 98 5.73 5.57 20.27
N ASP A 99 4.78 4.63 20.11
CA ASP A 99 3.43 4.72 20.65
C ASP A 99 3.27 3.91 21.94
N GLU A 100 3.77 2.67 21.89
CA GLU A 100 3.58 1.69 22.94
C GLU A 100 4.87 0.95 23.25
N ILE A 101 5.08 0.65 24.51
CA ILE A 101 6.16 -0.22 24.98
C ILE A 101 5.53 -1.23 25.90
N SER A 102 5.71 -2.51 25.62
CA SER A 102 5.24 -3.60 26.44
C SER A 102 6.40 -4.48 26.89
N HIS A 103 6.41 -4.87 28.15
CA HIS A 103 7.37 -5.82 28.73
C HIS A 103 6.68 -7.16 28.92
N LYS A 104 7.33 -8.23 28.53
CA LYS A 104 6.84 -9.61 28.64
C LYS A 104 7.95 -10.52 29.15
N GLY A 105 7.60 -11.51 29.94
CA GLY A 105 8.56 -12.48 30.46
C GLY A 105 7.92 -13.63 31.19
N PRO A 106 8.70 -14.68 31.61
CA PRO A 106 10.04 -15.04 31.16
C PRO A 106 10.11 -15.77 29.80
N PRO A 107 11.15 -15.64 28.97
CA PRO A 107 12.28 -14.75 29.15
C PRO A 107 11.89 -13.29 28.95
N ASP A 108 12.57 -12.38 29.66
CA ASP A 108 12.22 -10.98 29.67
C ASP A 108 12.56 -10.30 28.35
N ARG A 109 11.58 -9.61 27.80
CA ARG A 109 11.61 -9.02 26.50
C ARG A 109 10.79 -7.73 26.45
N LEU A 110 11.31 -6.73 25.76
CA LEU A 110 10.59 -5.50 25.46
C LEU A 110 10.11 -5.52 24.01
N ASP A 111 8.83 -5.24 23.78
CA ASP A 111 8.29 -4.97 22.48
C ASP A 111 7.99 -3.47 22.37
N ILE A 112 8.72 -2.79 21.49
CA ILE A 112 8.56 -1.36 21.19
C ILE A 112 7.75 -1.27 19.91
N THR A 113 6.55 -0.68 20.00
CA THR A 113 5.67 -0.43 18.87
C THR A 113 5.75 1.04 18.50
N ALA A 114 6.00 1.32 17.23
CA ALA A 114 6.04 2.67 16.71
C ALA A 114 5.28 2.76 15.40
N SER A 115 4.53 3.85 15.23
CA SER A 115 3.74 4.13 14.03
C SER A 115 4.42 5.18 13.17
N SER A 116 4.21 5.12 11.84
CA SER A 116 4.79 6.11 10.94
C SER A 116 4.45 7.54 11.37
N ALA A 117 5.42 8.45 11.30
CA ALA A 117 5.31 9.85 11.68
C ALA A 117 4.48 10.63 10.63
N ASP A 118 3.26 10.22 10.41
CA ASP A 118 2.37 10.82 9.43
C ASP A 118 1.71 12.10 9.96
N PHE A 119 1.36 13.00 9.06
CA PHE A 119 0.59 14.22 9.32
C PHE A 119 -0.87 13.96 9.72
N ARG A 120 -1.18 12.81 10.35
CA ARG A 120 -2.55 12.35 10.60
C ARG A 120 -3.39 13.27 11.42
N ALA A 121 -2.80 13.92 12.44
CA ALA A 121 -3.56 14.81 13.31
C ALA A 121 -4.16 15.99 12.52
N GLU A 122 -3.40 16.54 11.58
CA GLU A 122 -3.84 17.65 10.74
C GLU A 122 -4.83 17.22 9.65
N PHE A 123 -4.63 16.04 9.05
CA PHE A 123 -5.54 15.47 8.07
C PHE A 123 -6.92 15.13 8.62
N ASN A 124 -7.05 14.92 9.93
CA ASN A 124 -8.31 14.62 10.59
C ASN A 124 -9.17 15.86 10.90
N VAL A 125 -8.64 17.07 10.66
CA VAL A 125 -9.41 18.29 10.88
C VAL A 125 -10.57 18.34 9.90
N LYS A 126 -11.79 18.40 10.40
CA LYS A 126 -13.01 18.51 9.61
C LYS A 126 -13.13 19.87 8.95
N ARG A 127 -13.62 19.87 7.72
CA ARG A 127 -13.74 21.06 6.88
C ARG A 127 -15.08 21.11 6.18
N GLU A 128 -15.42 22.32 5.74
CA GLU A 128 -16.54 22.60 4.85
C GLU A 128 -15.99 23.24 3.59
N VAL A 129 -15.91 22.46 2.51
CA VAL A 129 -15.41 22.91 1.21
C VAL A 129 -16.27 22.33 0.12
N SER A 130 -16.68 23.17 -0.84
CA SER A 130 -17.38 22.73 -2.04
C SER A 130 -16.44 22.84 -3.25
N TRP A 131 -16.37 21.79 -4.01
CA TRP A 131 -15.62 21.69 -5.24
C TRP A 131 -16.57 21.68 -6.42
N HIS A 132 -16.37 22.58 -7.38
CA HIS A 132 -17.23 22.76 -8.56
C HIS A 132 -16.37 22.85 -9.81
N ASP A 133 -16.74 22.12 -10.85
CA ASP A 133 -16.12 22.17 -12.19
C ASP A 133 -14.58 22.11 -12.11
N VAL A 134 -14.06 21.11 -11.39
CA VAL A 134 -12.63 20.91 -11.15
C VAL A 134 -12.18 19.51 -11.52
N THR A 135 -10.90 19.34 -11.81
CA THR A 135 -10.32 18.02 -12.04
C THR A 135 -9.86 17.37 -10.72
N VAL A 136 -9.72 16.04 -10.74
CA VAL A 136 -9.12 15.28 -9.64
C VAL A 136 -7.73 15.82 -9.29
N GLU A 137 -6.91 16.16 -10.30
CA GLU A 137 -5.61 16.77 -10.09
C GLU A 137 -5.71 18.04 -9.25
N ARG A 138 -6.65 18.91 -9.58
CA ARG A 138 -6.84 20.20 -8.89
C ARG A 138 -7.18 19.98 -7.41
N VAL A 139 -8.08 19.05 -7.12
CA VAL A 139 -8.51 18.74 -5.76
C VAL A 139 -7.35 18.15 -4.94
N VAL A 140 -6.70 17.11 -5.47
CA VAL A 140 -5.61 16.42 -4.77
C VAL A 140 -4.42 17.35 -4.57
N SER A 141 -4.06 18.17 -5.57
CA SER A 141 -2.98 19.14 -5.47
C SER A 141 -3.27 20.25 -4.45
N ALA A 142 -4.50 20.75 -4.40
CA ALA A 142 -4.91 21.76 -3.41
C ALA A 142 -4.83 21.21 -1.97
N ILE A 143 -5.25 19.95 -1.77
CA ILE A 143 -5.14 19.30 -0.46
C ILE A 143 -3.67 19.04 -0.12
N ALA A 144 -2.87 18.51 -1.06
CA ALA A 144 -1.44 18.27 -0.83
C ALA A 144 -0.71 19.57 -0.43
N HIS A 145 -0.97 20.67 -1.14
CA HIS A 145 -0.38 21.97 -0.86
C HIS A 145 -0.73 22.47 0.56
N ARG A 146 -1.93 22.23 1.04
CA ARG A 146 -2.39 22.60 2.40
C ARG A 146 -1.49 22.03 3.50
N TYR A 147 -0.93 20.84 3.26
CA TYR A 147 -0.06 20.13 4.18
C TYR A 147 1.42 20.15 3.80
N GLY A 148 1.80 20.99 2.83
CA GLY A 148 3.19 21.09 2.36
C GLY A 148 3.70 19.80 1.70
N LEU A 149 2.79 18.98 1.16
CA LEU A 149 3.11 17.73 0.50
C LEU A 149 3.20 17.88 -1.00
N LYS A 150 3.99 17.02 -1.64
CA LYS A 150 4.03 16.91 -3.09
C LYS A 150 2.86 15.99 -3.54
N ALA A 151 2.01 16.47 -4.43
CA ALA A 151 0.99 15.62 -5.05
C ALA A 151 1.63 14.67 -6.08
N GLN A 152 1.26 13.39 -6.02
CA GLN A 152 1.62 12.38 -7.02
C GLN A 152 0.34 11.63 -7.40
N ILE A 153 -0.10 11.81 -8.65
CA ILE A 153 -1.39 11.34 -9.13
C ILE A 153 -1.15 10.48 -10.35
N SER A 154 -1.83 9.32 -10.44
CA SER A 154 -1.79 8.51 -11.66
C SER A 154 -2.34 9.29 -12.84
N GLU A 155 -1.62 9.30 -13.97
CA GLU A 155 -1.96 10.05 -15.18
C GLU A 155 -3.40 9.83 -15.64
N MET A 156 -3.89 8.59 -15.55
CA MET A 156 -5.28 8.24 -15.91
C MET A 156 -6.35 8.88 -15.03
N LEU A 157 -5.98 9.45 -13.88
CA LEU A 157 -6.91 10.08 -12.94
C LEU A 157 -6.88 11.61 -13.00
N MET A 158 -5.82 12.20 -13.53
CA MET A 158 -5.59 13.66 -13.45
C MET A 158 -6.73 14.44 -14.07
N ASP A 159 -7.15 14.06 -15.28
CA ASP A 159 -8.10 14.79 -16.10
C ASP A 159 -9.57 14.43 -15.85
N ILE A 160 -9.85 13.57 -14.85
CA ILE A 160 -11.22 13.22 -14.50
C ILE A 160 -11.90 14.47 -13.93
N GLU A 161 -12.98 14.89 -14.57
CA GLU A 161 -13.76 16.04 -14.17
C GLU A 161 -14.70 15.69 -12.99
N ILE A 162 -14.80 16.64 -12.07
CA ILE A 162 -15.69 16.62 -10.91
C ILE A 162 -16.64 17.80 -11.05
N ASP A 163 -17.85 17.55 -11.50
CA ASP A 163 -18.87 18.59 -11.64
C ASP A 163 -19.17 19.24 -10.28
N HIS A 164 -19.33 18.39 -9.26
CA HIS A 164 -19.64 18.84 -7.91
C HIS A 164 -19.25 17.79 -6.87
N ALA A 165 -18.53 18.22 -5.84
CA ALA A 165 -18.25 17.39 -4.65
C ALA A 165 -18.21 18.28 -3.40
N ASP A 166 -18.98 17.91 -2.39
CA ASP A 166 -18.98 18.58 -1.09
C ASP A 166 -18.19 17.79 -0.07
N GLN A 167 -17.40 18.52 0.69
CA GLN A 167 -16.74 18.09 1.90
C GLN A 167 -17.44 18.82 3.06
N THR A 168 -18.45 18.18 3.64
CA THR A 168 -19.30 18.75 4.70
C THR A 168 -19.03 18.04 6.02
N ASP A 169 -18.49 18.77 7.01
CA ASP A 169 -18.03 18.22 8.30
C ASP A 169 -17.16 16.97 8.12
N GLU A 170 -16.39 16.95 7.02
CA GLU A 170 -15.56 15.84 6.58
C GLU A 170 -14.08 16.22 6.60
N SER A 171 -13.21 15.31 7.08
CA SER A 171 -11.77 15.55 7.06
C SER A 171 -11.20 15.34 5.65
N ASP A 172 -10.04 15.98 5.36
CA ASP A 172 -9.37 15.80 4.07
C ASP A 172 -9.02 14.32 3.82
N MET A 173 -8.68 13.59 4.87
CA MET A 173 -8.40 12.15 4.79
C MET A 173 -9.65 11.35 4.37
N SER A 174 -10.78 11.59 5.02
CA SER A 174 -12.06 10.91 4.68
C SER A 174 -12.52 11.27 3.29
N PHE A 175 -12.42 12.54 2.91
CA PHE A 175 -12.78 13.03 1.59
C PHE A 175 -11.94 12.37 0.48
N LEU A 176 -10.61 12.35 0.64
CA LEU A 176 -9.70 11.69 -0.31
C LEU A 176 -9.94 10.18 -0.39
N THR A 177 -10.21 9.52 0.74
CA THR A 177 -10.55 8.10 0.78
C THR A 177 -11.83 7.82 0.00
N ARG A 178 -12.88 8.61 0.25
CA ARG A 178 -14.17 8.48 -0.45
C ARG A 178 -14.04 8.73 -1.96
N MET A 179 -13.25 9.73 -2.34
CA MET A 179 -12.97 10.01 -3.75
C MET A 179 -12.15 8.88 -4.39
N ALA A 180 -11.16 8.36 -3.69
CA ALA A 180 -10.35 7.23 -4.14
C ALA A 180 -11.21 5.97 -4.34
N ASP A 181 -12.10 5.66 -3.40
CA ASP A 181 -13.01 4.51 -3.50
C ASP A 181 -13.93 4.62 -4.71
N MET A 182 -14.43 5.83 -5.02
CA MET A 182 -15.26 6.08 -6.20
C MET A 182 -14.52 5.83 -7.51
N LEU A 183 -13.24 6.15 -7.55
CA LEU A 183 -12.39 6.07 -8.75
C LEU A 183 -11.57 4.76 -8.82
N GLY A 184 -11.73 3.85 -7.85
CA GLY A 184 -10.92 2.64 -7.75
C GLY A 184 -9.43 2.92 -7.45
N ALA A 185 -9.14 4.09 -6.91
CA ALA A 185 -7.80 4.55 -6.56
C ALA A 185 -7.43 4.24 -5.11
N ILE A 186 -6.22 4.59 -4.73
CA ILE A 186 -5.72 4.62 -3.35
C ILE A 186 -5.20 6.01 -3.07
N ALA A 187 -5.67 6.60 -1.97
CA ALA A 187 -5.08 7.82 -1.41
C ALA A 187 -4.23 7.47 -0.19
N THR A 188 -2.99 7.96 -0.14
CA THR A 188 -2.09 7.73 1.00
C THR A 188 -1.00 8.79 1.06
N VAL A 189 -0.39 8.97 2.22
CA VAL A 189 0.79 9.85 2.39
C VAL A 189 2.02 9.00 2.66
N LYS A 190 3.01 9.12 1.82
CA LYS A 190 4.30 8.42 1.94
C LYS A 190 5.46 9.35 1.58
N ASN A 191 6.49 9.36 2.40
CA ASN A 191 7.74 10.10 2.13
C ASN A 191 7.52 11.56 1.71
N GLY A 192 6.67 12.30 2.40
CA GLY A 192 6.38 13.72 2.10
C GLY A 192 5.55 13.95 0.85
N SER A 193 4.93 12.92 0.28
CA SER A 193 4.06 13.01 -0.89
C SER A 193 2.66 12.50 -0.57
N LEU A 194 1.64 13.21 -1.07
CA LEU A 194 0.27 12.71 -1.15
C LEU A 194 0.11 11.95 -2.45
N LEU A 195 -0.06 10.64 -2.34
CA LEU A 195 -0.22 9.72 -3.46
C LEU A 195 -1.71 9.51 -3.73
N PHE A 196 -2.14 9.65 -4.97
CA PHE A 196 -3.49 9.31 -5.43
C PHE A 196 -3.36 8.43 -6.69
N ILE A 197 -3.29 7.12 -6.49
CA ILE A 197 -2.80 6.19 -7.50
C ILE A 197 -3.76 5.03 -7.77
N LEU A 198 -3.75 4.53 -9.01
CA LEU A 198 -4.46 3.30 -9.38
C LEU A 198 -3.63 2.07 -8.98
N PRO A 199 -4.19 1.13 -8.19
CA PRO A 199 -3.51 -0.11 -7.86
C PRO A 199 -3.39 -1.03 -9.09
N GLY A 200 -2.29 -1.79 -9.14
CA GLY A 200 -2.11 -2.83 -10.16
C GLY A 200 -1.65 -2.33 -11.53
N GLY A 201 -1.32 -1.07 -11.69
CA GLY A 201 -0.80 -0.52 -12.95
C GLY A 201 0.60 -0.97 -13.35
N GLY A 202 1.29 -1.75 -12.49
CA GLY A 202 2.66 -2.18 -12.77
C GLY A 202 3.68 -1.04 -12.86
N VAL A 203 3.31 0.13 -12.33
CA VAL A 203 4.14 1.34 -12.33
C VAL A 203 4.29 1.90 -10.92
N THR A 204 5.39 2.63 -10.69
CA THR A 204 5.59 3.42 -9.48
C THR A 204 4.68 4.64 -9.49
N ALA A 205 4.61 5.38 -8.37
CA ALA A 205 3.89 6.65 -8.29
C ALA A 205 4.39 7.71 -9.30
N ASP A 206 5.68 7.61 -9.72
CA ASP A 206 6.29 8.49 -10.74
C ASP A 206 6.04 7.99 -12.18
N GLY A 207 5.23 6.97 -12.38
CA GLY A 207 4.92 6.40 -13.69
C GLY A 207 5.99 5.47 -14.27
N LYS A 208 7.07 5.15 -13.53
CA LYS A 208 8.11 4.21 -13.99
C LYS A 208 7.62 2.77 -13.87
N ALA A 209 7.86 1.96 -14.89
CA ALA A 209 7.53 0.54 -14.85
C ALA A 209 8.23 -0.17 -13.68
N LEU A 210 7.46 -0.93 -12.91
CA LEU A 210 8.01 -1.81 -11.88
C LEU A 210 8.75 -2.98 -12.54
N PRO A 211 9.90 -3.40 -11.98
CA PRO A 211 10.59 -4.58 -12.47
C PRO A 211 9.69 -5.82 -12.30
N SER A 212 9.68 -6.67 -13.33
CA SER A 212 9.01 -7.96 -13.21
C SER A 212 9.78 -8.87 -12.26
N PHE A 213 9.07 -9.50 -11.33
CA PHE A 213 9.64 -10.43 -10.37
C PHE A 213 9.00 -11.80 -10.54
N SER A 214 9.83 -12.83 -10.78
CA SER A 214 9.38 -14.21 -10.92
C SER A 214 9.69 -14.99 -9.65
N LEU A 215 8.64 -15.45 -8.95
CA LEU A 215 8.74 -16.32 -7.79
C LEU A 215 8.50 -17.76 -8.21
N THR A 216 9.46 -18.63 -7.88
CA THR A 216 9.31 -20.07 -7.99
C THR A 216 9.23 -20.71 -6.61
N ARG A 217 8.75 -21.96 -6.54
CA ARG A 217 8.63 -22.69 -5.28
C ARG A 217 9.98 -22.89 -4.56
N SER A 218 11.10 -22.82 -5.28
CA SER A 218 12.44 -22.94 -4.72
C SER A 218 12.95 -21.67 -4.01
N HIS A 219 12.25 -20.52 -4.14
CA HIS A 219 12.65 -19.26 -3.54
C HIS A 219 12.19 -19.05 -2.10
N GLY A 220 11.62 -20.06 -1.43
CA GLY A 220 11.19 -19.91 -0.05
C GLY A 220 10.84 -21.21 0.65
N ASP A 221 10.99 -21.25 1.97
CA ASP A 221 10.76 -22.42 2.82
C ASP A 221 9.28 -22.71 3.03
N ARG A 222 8.44 -21.67 3.02
CA ARG A 222 7.00 -21.76 3.25
C ARG A 222 6.25 -20.89 2.28
N HIS A 223 5.16 -21.41 1.73
CA HIS A 223 4.22 -20.64 0.94
C HIS A 223 2.79 -20.95 1.36
N ARG A 224 1.95 -19.94 1.30
CA ARG A 224 0.50 -20.07 1.49
C ARG A 224 -0.21 -19.30 0.39
N PHE A 225 -1.00 -20.00 -0.39
CA PHE A 225 -1.87 -19.41 -1.40
C PHE A 225 -3.33 -19.54 -0.95
N ARG A 226 -4.06 -18.43 -0.93
CA ARG A 226 -5.47 -18.40 -0.57
C ARG A 226 -6.23 -17.51 -1.54
N ILE A 227 -7.25 -18.06 -2.15
CA ILE A 227 -8.25 -17.31 -2.92
C ILE A 227 -9.51 -17.23 -2.06
N SER A 228 -10.10 -16.04 -1.96
CA SER A 228 -11.35 -15.83 -1.22
C SER A 228 -12.25 -14.88 -1.99
N ASP A 229 -13.41 -15.35 -2.39
CA ASP A 229 -14.39 -14.64 -3.22
C ASP A 229 -15.44 -13.87 -2.39
N ARG A 230 -15.13 -13.53 -1.14
CA ARG A 230 -16.11 -12.91 -0.22
C ARG A 230 -16.72 -11.59 -0.71
N GLN A 231 -16.12 -10.93 -1.70
CA GLN A 231 -16.59 -9.67 -2.30
C GLN A 231 -16.72 -9.77 -3.82
N ALA A 232 -16.85 -10.96 -4.37
CA ALA A 232 -17.07 -11.14 -5.80
C ALA A 232 -18.50 -10.73 -6.15
N TYR A 233 -18.64 -9.56 -6.73
CA TYR A 233 -19.90 -9.11 -7.35
C TYR A 233 -19.98 -9.65 -8.77
N THR A 234 -21.14 -10.22 -9.14
CA THR A 234 -21.41 -10.73 -10.49
C THR A 234 -21.79 -9.63 -11.48
N GLY A 235 -21.95 -8.42 -10.98
CA GLY A 235 -22.27 -7.25 -11.81
C GLY A 235 -22.39 -5.99 -10.97
N VAL A 236 -22.49 -4.88 -11.66
CA VAL A 236 -22.76 -3.55 -11.09
C VAL A 236 -24.08 -3.04 -11.64
N LYS A 237 -24.87 -2.42 -10.79
CA LYS A 237 -26.15 -1.81 -11.14
C LYS A 237 -26.14 -0.33 -10.76
N ALA A 238 -26.40 0.53 -11.72
CA ALA A 238 -26.56 1.97 -11.52
C ALA A 238 -27.99 2.40 -11.89
N TYR A 239 -28.40 3.52 -11.33
CA TYR A 239 -29.68 4.14 -11.67
C TYR A 239 -29.42 5.56 -12.16
N TRP A 240 -30.14 5.97 -13.20
CA TRP A 240 -30.14 7.34 -13.66
C TRP A 240 -31.57 7.87 -13.84
N LEU A 241 -31.74 9.17 -13.75
CA LEU A 241 -33.06 9.82 -13.87
C LEU A 241 -33.20 10.38 -15.28
N ASP A 242 -34.11 9.81 -16.02
CA ASP A 242 -34.49 10.36 -17.32
C ASP A 242 -35.43 11.59 -17.11
N LEU A 243 -34.81 12.76 -17.24
CA LEU A 243 -35.50 14.05 -17.01
C LEU A 243 -36.63 14.30 -18.02
N ASN A 244 -36.54 13.75 -19.24
CA ASN A 244 -37.57 13.93 -20.28
C ASN A 244 -38.85 13.17 -19.97
N PHE A 245 -38.72 12.02 -19.29
CA PHE A 245 -39.86 11.16 -18.96
C PHE A 245 -40.15 11.08 -17.46
N GLY A 246 -39.36 11.72 -16.62
CA GLY A 246 -39.49 11.68 -15.16
C GLY A 246 -39.37 10.27 -14.57
N LYS A 247 -38.74 9.35 -15.26
CA LYS A 247 -38.61 7.94 -14.86
C LYS A 247 -37.19 7.56 -14.50
N LYS A 248 -37.07 6.83 -13.40
CA LYS A 248 -35.78 6.22 -12.96
C LYS A 248 -35.51 5.01 -13.85
N LYS A 249 -34.45 5.07 -14.64
CA LYS A 249 -33.94 3.97 -15.46
C LYS A 249 -32.77 3.28 -14.77
N LYS A 250 -32.52 2.04 -15.12
CA LYS A 250 -31.39 1.25 -14.58
C LYS A 250 -30.43 0.83 -15.69
N VAL A 251 -29.16 0.94 -15.44
CA VAL A 251 -28.11 0.31 -16.23
C VAL A 251 -27.48 -0.79 -15.39
N SER A 252 -27.24 -1.93 -15.99
CA SER A 252 -26.55 -3.04 -15.31
C SER A 252 -25.49 -3.61 -16.19
N VAL A 253 -24.26 -3.61 -15.71
CA VAL A 253 -23.11 -4.27 -16.33
C VAL A 253 -22.92 -5.61 -15.62
N LYS A 254 -22.98 -6.71 -16.37
CA LYS A 254 -22.71 -8.05 -15.88
C LYS A 254 -21.32 -8.47 -16.30
N ARG A 255 -20.59 -9.15 -15.42
CA ARG A 255 -19.29 -9.71 -15.73
C ARG A 255 -19.44 -10.85 -16.75
N ARG A 256 -18.66 -10.85 -17.83
CA ARG A 256 -18.80 -11.81 -18.94
C ARG A 256 -18.21 -13.18 -18.56
N LYS A 257 -18.84 -14.28 -18.97
CA LYS A 257 -18.28 -15.63 -18.81
C LYS A 257 -17.04 -15.79 -19.66
N PRO A 258 -15.95 -16.46 -19.16
CA PRO A 258 -14.83 -16.80 -20.00
C PRO A 258 -15.31 -17.71 -21.15
N ALA A 259 -14.93 -17.39 -22.38
CA ALA A 259 -15.29 -18.18 -23.55
C ALA A 259 -14.67 -19.57 -23.47
N THR A 260 -15.49 -20.59 -23.42
CA THR A 260 -15.09 -22.01 -23.37
C THR A 260 -14.58 -22.55 -24.72
N SER A 261 -14.52 -21.74 -25.78
CA SER A 261 -14.06 -22.16 -27.10
C SER A 261 -12.89 -21.33 -27.61
N LYS A 262 -11.91 -22.02 -28.17
CA LYS A 262 -10.66 -21.50 -28.75
C LYS A 262 -10.82 -20.59 -29.99
N LYS A 263 -11.98 -20.06 -30.26
CA LYS A 263 -12.27 -19.30 -31.49
C LYS A 263 -13.03 -18.00 -31.23
N GLU A 264 -12.49 -17.09 -30.46
CA GLU A 264 -12.86 -15.67 -30.58
C GLU A 264 -11.86 -14.82 -29.78
N LYS A 265 -10.76 -14.46 -30.43
CA LYS A 265 -9.97 -13.31 -30.01
C LYS A 265 -10.74 -12.06 -30.47
N SER A 266 -11.68 -11.60 -29.68
CA SER A 266 -12.19 -10.25 -29.84
C SER A 266 -11.46 -9.34 -28.85
N SER A 267 -10.88 -8.29 -29.37
CA SER A 267 -10.19 -7.22 -28.65
C SER A 267 -11.17 -6.29 -27.95
N SER A 268 -11.99 -6.79 -27.05
CA SER A 268 -12.84 -5.94 -26.24
C SER A 268 -12.32 -5.89 -24.80
N ARG A 269 -12.24 -4.68 -24.25
CA ARG A 269 -11.81 -4.38 -22.86
C ARG A 269 -12.82 -4.83 -21.80
N GLU A 270 -13.54 -5.91 -22.02
CA GLU A 270 -14.54 -6.43 -21.09
C GLU A 270 -13.92 -7.54 -20.24
N GLY A 271 -13.98 -7.36 -18.90
CA GLY A 271 -13.46 -8.34 -17.94
C GLY A 271 -14.24 -9.65 -17.93
N ASP A 272 -13.57 -10.74 -17.57
CA ASP A 272 -14.13 -12.10 -17.50
C ASP A 272 -15.25 -12.24 -16.46
N TYR A 273 -16.29 -12.99 -16.80
CA TYR A 273 -17.43 -13.29 -15.93
C TYR A 273 -17.22 -14.56 -15.13
N MET A 274 -17.58 -14.54 -13.85
CA MET A 274 -17.73 -15.78 -13.06
C MET A 274 -19.19 -16.23 -13.05
N GLU A 275 -19.41 -17.52 -13.32
CA GLU A 275 -20.70 -18.16 -13.21
C GLU A 275 -21.02 -18.45 -11.73
N GLY A 276 -22.26 -18.21 -11.29
CA GLY A 276 -22.79 -18.90 -10.14
C GLY A 276 -23.35 -18.13 -8.96
N ALA A 277 -23.41 -16.81 -8.99
CA ALA A 277 -24.16 -16.09 -7.95
C ALA A 277 -25.14 -15.11 -8.60
N GLU A 278 -26.26 -15.63 -9.10
CA GLU A 278 -27.42 -14.80 -9.36
C GLU A 278 -27.83 -14.12 -8.05
N GLY A 279 -27.52 -12.83 -7.92
CA GLY A 279 -27.96 -12.04 -6.77
C GLY A 279 -26.90 -11.14 -6.13
N ASN A 280 -25.62 -11.41 -6.24
CA ASN A 280 -24.58 -10.56 -5.64
C ASN A 280 -24.18 -9.44 -6.60
N VAL A 281 -25.09 -8.47 -6.81
CA VAL A 281 -24.87 -7.32 -7.68
C VAL A 281 -24.59 -6.10 -6.81
N TYR A 282 -23.48 -5.42 -7.05
CA TYR A 282 -23.18 -4.16 -6.39
C TYR A 282 -24.08 -3.07 -6.93
N VAL A 283 -24.86 -2.44 -6.08
CA VAL A 283 -25.77 -1.35 -6.46
C VAL A 283 -25.14 -0.04 -6.08
N LEU A 284 -24.82 0.80 -7.06
CA LEU A 284 -24.35 2.15 -6.82
C LEU A 284 -25.47 2.96 -6.16
N ARG A 285 -25.14 3.60 -5.03
CA ARG A 285 -26.14 4.32 -4.20
C ARG A 285 -26.57 5.64 -4.82
N LYS A 286 -25.73 6.22 -5.68
CA LYS A 286 -25.99 7.50 -6.35
C LYS A 286 -26.94 7.26 -7.56
N THR A 287 -27.87 8.17 -7.79
CA THR A 287 -28.65 8.23 -9.05
C THR A 287 -27.98 9.27 -9.95
N TYR A 288 -27.60 8.86 -11.13
CA TYR A 288 -26.88 9.67 -12.10
C TYR A 288 -27.84 10.48 -12.98
N GLN A 289 -27.33 11.51 -13.66
CA GLN A 289 -28.15 12.40 -14.50
C GLN A 289 -28.44 11.80 -15.87
N ASN A 290 -27.56 10.96 -16.38
CA ASN A 290 -27.71 10.28 -17.67
C ASN A 290 -27.08 8.87 -17.62
N GLU A 291 -27.15 8.13 -18.75
CA GLU A 291 -26.67 6.77 -18.88
C GLU A 291 -25.13 6.68 -18.94
N GLU A 292 -24.47 7.75 -19.33
CA GLU A 292 -23.01 7.83 -19.55
C GLU A 292 -22.23 8.34 -18.33
N ALA A 293 -22.91 8.88 -17.30
CA ALA A 293 -22.35 9.51 -16.11
C ALA A 293 -21.80 8.52 -15.07
#